data_7136324ef4fee5e11136d12df1b5d40b
#
_entry.id   7136324ef4fee5e11136d12df1b5d40b
#
_cell.length_a   1.000
_cell.length_b   1.000
_cell.length_c   1.000
_cell.angle_alpha   90.00
_cell.angle_beta   90.00
_cell.angle_gamma   90.00
#
_symmetry.space_group_name_H-M   'P 1'
#
loop_
_entity.id
_entity.type
_entity.pdbx_description
1 polymer ?
#
loop_
_entity_poly.entity_id
_entity_poly.type
_entity_poly.pdbx_seq_one_letter_code
_entity_poly.pdbx_strand_id
1 'polypeptide(L)'
;MQSRDQIVEILRDNAEGLRRDFGVESVALFGSVARGEAGPFSDIDLLVDVPKPISLFQLVALQLRLQALLGHPKVDVVLRDSIFPPLRDLILAEEMRVA
;
A
#
# COMPACT_ATOMS: atom_id res chain seq x y z
N MET A 1 13.45 -7.54 5.99
CA MET A 1 12.50 -6.55 5.44
C MET A 1 13.24 -5.25 5.20
N GLN A 2 12.89 -4.55 4.12
CA GLN A 2 13.46 -3.25 3.82
C GLN A 2 13.04 -2.19 4.85
N SER A 3 13.84 -1.16 5.01
CA SER A 3 13.50 -0.03 5.88
C SER A 3 12.30 0.74 5.31
N ARG A 4 11.66 1.55 6.17
CA ARG A 4 10.57 2.43 5.72
C ARG A 4 11.02 3.32 4.56
N ASP A 5 12.20 3.90 4.64
CA ASP A 5 12.70 4.80 3.59
C ASP A 5 12.93 4.07 2.27
N GLN A 6 13.41 2.83 2.31
CA GLN A 6 13.57 2.01 1.12
C GLN A 6 12.21 1.67 0.50
N ILE A 7 11.22 1.33 1.33
CA ILE A 7 9.86 1.05 0.86
C ILE A 7 9.27 2.28 0.19
N VAL A 8 9.41 3.45 0.80
CA VAL A 8 8.94 4.72 0.24
C VAL A 8 9.57 4.98 -1.12
N GLU A 9 10.88 4.80 -1.23
CA GLU A 9 11.61 5.03 -2.47
C GLU A 9 11.13 4.09 -3.58
N ILE A 10 10.96 2.80 -3.27
CA ILE A 10 10.48 1.82 -4.26
C ILE A 10 9.08 2.20 -4.75
N LEU A 11 8.18 2.58 -3.85
CA LEU A 11 6.82 2.95 -4.21
C LEU A 11 6.81 4.21 -5.07
N ARG A 12 7.61 5.21 -4.75
CA ARG A 12 7.73 6.43 -5.57
C ARG A 12 8.27 6.14 -6.96
N ASP A 13 9.30 5.32 -7.04
CA ASP A 13 9.92 4.97 -8.32
C ASP A 13 8.98 4.19 -9.23
N ASN A 14 8.01 3.49 -8.67
CA ASN A 14 7.06 2.67 -9.40
C ASN A 14 5.65 3.27 -9.48
N ALA A 15 5.45 4.46 -8.96
CA ALA A 15 4.13 5.09 -8.89
C ALA A 15 3.47 5.24 -10.27
N GLU A 16 4.25 5.68 -11.27
CA GLU A 16 3.73 5.85 -12.62
C GLU A 16 3.31 4.54 -13.26
N GLY A 17 4.09 3.48 -13.06
CA GLY A 17 3.73 2.14 -13.55
C GLY A 17 2.47 1.61 -12.89
N LEU A 18 2.32 1.82 -11.60
CA LEU A 18 1.11 1.43 -10.88
C LEU A 18 -0.11 2.21 -11.36
N ARG A 19 0.06 3.49 -11.63
CA ARG A 19 -1.01 4.32 -12.19
C ARG A 19 -1.42 3.84 -13.57
N ARG A 20 -0.46 3.59 -14.44
CA ARG A 20 -0.71 3.14 -15.81
C ARG A 20 -1.37 1.77 -15.85
N ASP A 21 -0.88 0.83 -15.06
CA ASP A 21 -1.30 -0.57 -15.14
C ASP A 21 -2.56 -0.87 -14.32
N PHE A 22 -2.79 -0.14 -13.22
CA PHE A 22 -3.88 -0.42 -12.28
C PHE A 22 -4.77 0.79 -12.00
N GLY A 23 -4.42 1.97 -12.46
CA GLY A 23 -5.17 3.19 -12.17
C GLY A 23 -4.94 3.72 -10.76
N VAL A 24 -3.83 3.35 -10.12
CA VAL A 24 -3.51 3.82 -8.76
C VAL A 24 -3.17 5.31 -8.79
N GLU A 25 -3.93 6.11 -8.05
CA GLU A 25 -3.68 7.54 -7.92
C GLU A 25 -2.72 7.89 -6.79
N SER A 26 -2.85 7.19 -5.67
CA SER A 26 -1.97 7.42 -4.54
C SER A 26 -1.75 6.15 -3.75
N VAL A 27 -0.61 6.10 -3.07
CA VAL A 27 -0.25 5.02 -2.15
C VAL A 27 0.21 5.66 -0.86
N ALA A 28 -0.27 5.14 0.25
CA ALA A 28 0.16 5.56 1.57
C ALA A 28 0.53 4.34 2.41
N LEU A 29 1.51 4.51 3.29
CA LEU A 29 1.82 3.52 4.32
C LEU A 29 0.98 3.79 5.54
N PHE A 30 0.54 2.72 6.20
CA PHE A 30 -0.06 2.83 7.53
C PHE A 30 0.39 1.63 8.37
N GLY A 31 -0.09 1.54 9.60
CA GLY A 31 0.26 0.45 10.49
C GLY A 31 1.69 0.53 11.01
N SER A 32 2.28 -0.63 11.35
CA SER A 32 3.55 -0.70 12.05
C SER A 32 4.71 -0.11 11.26
N VAL A 33 4.76 -0.28 9.94
CA VAL A 33 5.83 0.28 9.12
C VAL A 33 5.79 1.81 9.15
N ALA A 34 4.60 2.39 9.00
CA ALA A 34 4.44 3.85 9.03
C ALA A 34 4.87 4.43 10.39
N ARG A 35 4.59 3.71 11.48
CA ARG A 35 4.97 4.13 12.83
C ARG A 35 6.44 3.90 13.15
N GLY A 36 7.19 3.20 12.28
CA GLY A 36 8.57 2.83 12.57
C GLY A 36 8.72 1.70 13.58
N GLU A 37 7.67 0.92 13.81
CA GLU A 37 7.62 -0.16 14.80
C GLU A 37 7.70 -1.55 14.17
N ALA A 38 7.90 -1.64 12.87
CA ALA A 38 7.90 -2.90 12.16
C ALA A 38 9.11 -3.76 12.50
N GLY A 39 8.84 -5.04 12.79
CA GLY A 39 9.86 -6.06 12.90
C GLY A 39 10.04 -6.83 11.59
N PRO A 40 10.97 -7.81 11.55
CA PRO A 40 11.29 -8.54 10.31
C PRO A 40 10.12 -9.38 9.77
N PHE A 41 9.13 -9.69 10.60
CA PHE A 41 7.97 -10.48 10.21
C PHE A 41 6.68 -9.66 10.15
N SER A 42 6.77 -8.33 10.28
CA SER A 42 5.61 -7.46 10.21
C SER A 42 5.06 -7.37 8.78
N ASP A 43 3.74 -7.20 8.67
CA ASP A 43 3.10 -6.93 7.38
C ASP A 43 3.41 -5.49 6.94
N ILE A 44 3.46 -5.30 5.64
CA ILE A 44 3.52 -3.96 5.06
C ILE A 44 2.10 -3.58 4.69
N ASP A 45 1.55 -2.57 5.38
CA ASP A 45 0.17 -2.13 5.19
C ASP A 45 0.14 -0.92 4.25
N LEU A 46 -0.54 -1.08 3.12
CA LEU A 46 -0.65 -0.04 2.10
C LEU A 46 -2.09 0.37 1.90
N LEU A 47 -2.32 1.67 1.94
CA LEU A 47 -3.60 2.28 1.58
C LEU A 47 -3.49 2.82 0.16
N VAL A 48 -4.31 2.28 -0.73
CA VAL A 48 -4.23 2.59 -2.16
C VAL A 48 -5.51 3.29 -2.60
N ASP A 49 -5.35 4.40 -3.31
CA ASP A 49 -6.47 5.13 -3.90
C ASP A 49 -6.58 4.80 -5.38
N VAL A 50 -7.68 4.14 -5.74
CA VAL A 50 -8.03 3.81 -7.12
C VAL A 50 -9.41 4.40 -7.39
N PRO A 51 -9.49 5.52 -8.14
CA PRO A 51 -10.76 6.24 -8.34
C PRO A 51 -11.81 5.43 -9.09
N LYS A 52 -11.37 4.52 -9.96
CA LYS A 52 -12.28 3.67 -10.72
C LYS A 52 -12.37 2.31 -10.08
N PRO A 53 -13.57 1.71 -10.03
CA PRO A 53 -13.70 0.34 -9.51
C PRO A 53 -12.79 -0.62 -10.26
N ILE A 54 -12.14 -1.51 -9.50
CA ILE A 54 -11.32 -2.55 -10.10
C ILE A 54 -11.92 -3.92 -9.76
N SER A 55 -11.71 -4.88 -10.65
CA SER A 55 -12.16 -6.24 -10.44
C SER A 55 -11.33 -6.93 -9.36
N LEU A 56 -11.83 -8.04 -8.84
CA LEU A 56 -11.08 -8.86 -7.89
C LEU A 56 -9.76 -9.34 -8.52
N PHE A 57 -9.78 -9.70 -9.79
CA PHE A 57 -8.57 -10.12 -10.51
C PHE A 57 -7.53 -9.02 -10.55
N GLN A 58 -7.95 -7.78 -10.81
CA GLN A 58 -7.05 -6.63 -10.83
C GLN A 58 -6.49 -6.34 -9.43
N LEU A 59 -7.31 -6.47 -8.39
CA LEU A 59 -6.85 -6.30 -7.02
C LEU A 59 -5.78 -7.33 -6.64
N VAL A 60 -6.00 -8.59 -6.98
CA VAL A 60 -5.02 -9.66 -6.73
C VAL A 60 -3.74 -9.38 -7.51
N ALA A 61 -3.85 -8.97 -8.77
CA ALA A 61 -2.69 -8.65 -9.58
C ALA A 61 -1.90 -7.47 -8.99
N LEU A 62 -2.60 -6.45 -8.49
CA LEU A 62 -1.97 -5.31 -7.81
C LEU A 62 -1.22 -5.76 -6.56
N GLN A 63 -1.84 -6.61 -5.75
CA GLN A 63 -1.19 -7.14 -4.55
C GLN A 63 0.07 -7.93 -4.88
N LEU A 64 0.00 -8.80 -5.88
CA LEU A 64 1.16 -9.57 -6.32
C LEU A 64 2.28 -8.67 -6.87
N ARG A 65 1.91 -7.63 -7.61
CA ARG A 65 2.87 -6.63 -8.10
C ARG A 65 3.58 -5.94 -6.95
N LEU A 66 2.86 -5.52 -5.94
CA LEU A 66 3.44 -4.84 -4.78
C LEU A 66 4.32 -5.77 -3.96
N GLN A 67 3.92 -7.03 -3.78
CA GLN A 67 4.77 -8.03 -3.14
C GLN A 67 6.09 -8.20 -3.87
N ALA A 68 6.05 -8.28 -5.19
CA ALA A 68 7.25 -8.44 -6.00
C ALA A 68 8.14 -7.20 -5.94
N LEU A 69 7.58 -6.00 -6.03
CA LEU A 69 8.33 -4.75 -5.97
C LEU A 69 9.02 -4.57 -4.62
N LEU A 70 8.33 -4.89 -3.54
CA LEU A 70 8.84 -4.72 -2.18
C LEU A 70 9.64 -5.91 -1.68
N GLY A 71 9.64 -7.03 -2.42
CA GLY A 71 10.36 -8.23 -2.02
C GLY A 71 9.88 -8.79 -0.69
N HIS A 72 8.59 -8.63 -0.38
CA HIS A 72 8.03 -9.05 0.89
C HIS A 72 6.70 -9.78 0.67
N PRO A 73 6.54 -11.00 1.23
CA PRO A 73 5.34 -11.82 0.98
C PRO A 73 4.09 -11.32 1.70
N LYS A 74 4.26 -10.51 2.74
CA LYS A 74 3.15 -10.05 3.59
C LYS A 74 2.88 -8.57 3.33
N VAL A 75 2.25 -8.28 2.20
CA VAL A 75 1.80 -6.94 1.85
C VAL A 75 0.28 -6.93 1.88
N ASP A 76 -0.30 -6.11 2.73
CA ASP A 76 -1.74 -5.92 2.82
C ASP A 76 -2.14 -4.66 2.07
N VAL A 77 -2.98 -4.84 1.06
CA VAL A 77 -3.48 -3.73 0.24
C VAL A 77 -4.91 -3.43 0.66
N VAL A 78 -5.12 -2.22 1.12
CA VAL A 78 -6.45 -1.72 1.48
C VAL A 78 -6.81 -0.61 0.50
N LEU A 79 -7.94 -0.76 -0.17
CA LEU A 79 -8.46 0.29 -1.04
C LEU A 79 -9.13 1.36 -0.18
N ARG A 80 -8.81 2.63 -0.44
CA ARG A 80 -9.33 3.75 0.35
C ARG A 80 -10.85 3.74 0.45
N ASP A 81 -11.53 3.43 -0.64
CA ASP A 81 -12.99 3.42 -0.68
C ASP A 81 -13.61 2.19 0.00
N SER A 82 -12.79 1.21 0.37
CA SER A 82 -13.25 -0.04 0.98
C SER A 82 -12.87 -0.16 2.46
N ILE A 83 -12.43 0.93 3.07
CA ILE A 83 -12.09 0.92 4.49
C ILE A 83 -13.35 0.67 5.31
N PHE A 84 -13.28 -0.30 6.22
CA PHE A 84 -14.35 -0.57 7.18
C PHE A 84 -14.59 0.68 8.05
N PRO A 85 -15.80 1.27 8.03
CA PRO A 85 -16.02 2.59 8.62
C PRO A 85 -15.54 2.76 10.08
N PRO A 86 -15.74 1.79 11.00
CA PRO A 86 -15.22 1.93 12.36
C PRO A 86 -13.71 2.08 12.47
N LEU A 87 -12.95 1.63 11.46
CA LEU A 87 -11.49 1.71 11.44
C LEU A 87 -10.98 2.89 10.63
N ARG A 88 -11.87 3.61 9.95
CA ARG A 88 -11.48 4.65 9.00
C ARG A 88 -10.62 5.74 9.64
N ASP A 89 -11.09 6.31 10.74
CA ASP A 89 -10.38 7.40 11.39
C ASP A 89 -9.01 6.95 11.91
N LEU A 90 -8.93 5.74 12.42
CA LEU A 90 -7.67 5.18 12.92
C LEU A 90 -6.65 5.02 11.79
N ILE A 91 -7.08 4.45 10.65
CA ILE A 91 -6.21 4.24 9.50
C ILE A 91 -5.77 5.58 8.91
N LEU A 92 -6.70 6.51 8.73
CA LEU A 92 -6.39 7.82 8.16
C LEU A 92 -5.48 8.65 9.06
N ALA A 93 -5.58 8.47 10.38
CA ALA A 93 -4.70 9.15 11.33
C ALA A 93 -3.26 8.63 11.26
N GLU A 94 -3.07 7.38 10.86
CA GLU A 94 -1.76 6.74 10.78
C GLU A 94 -1.12 6.80 9.40
N GLU A 95 -1.89 7.19 8.38
CA GLU A 95 -1.37 7.12 7.01
C GLU A 95 -0.20 8.06 6.78
N MET A 96 0.77 7.54 6.02
CA MET A 96 1.91 8.32 5.53
C MET A 96 1.89 8.23 4.02
N ARG A 97 1.49 9.31 3.34
CA ARG A 97 1.38 9.33 1.89
C ARG A 97 2.75 9.30 1.25
N VAL A 98 2.94 8.41 0.29
CA VAL A 98 4.25 8.22 -0.37
C VAL A 98 4.23 8.55 -1.85
N ALA A 99 3.10 8.34 -2.51
CA ALA A 99 3.04 8.60 -3.95
C ALA A 99 1.65 9.04 -4.39
#